data_86f8d04f3c7067b28b7b495ceb2d71c3
#
_entry.id   86f8d04f3c7067b28b7b495ceb2d71c3
#
_cell.length_a   1.000
_cell.length_b   1.000
_cell.length_c   1.000
_cell.angle_alpha   90.00
_cell.angle_beta   90.00
_cell.angle_gamma   90.00
#
_symmetry.space_group_name_H-M   'P 1'
#
loop_
_entity.id
_entity.type
_entity.pdbx_description
1 polymer ?
#
loop_
_entity_poly.entity_id
_entity_poly.type
_entity_poly.pdbx_seq_one_letter_code
_entity_poly.pdbx_strand_id
1 'polypeptide(L)'
;MNLYIIRHADAGDPKQWQIDDAARPLSALGQKQAGALGEAFKRQGIVLQAVVSSPLVRTRQTAEGIMAALGLAGEPTFSELLEPGAMRPRKLSNELVELKVDSVAIVGHDPDMPNYLCWLLGLEQRQLYLEKSAVACVRTGKEPDKGEGTLGWLVTPEWFV
;
A
#
# COMPACT_ATOMS: atom_id res chain seq x y z
N MET A 1 -3.54 13.44 -8.54
CA MET A 1 -3.03 12.04 -8.44
C MET A 1 -4.01 11.19 -7.66
N ASN A 2 -4.27 9.95 -8.10
CA ASN A 2 -4.98 8.94 -7.31
C ASN A 2 -3.93 8.06 -6.60
N LEU A 3 -3.92 8.12 -5.28
CA LEU A 3 -2.97 7.38 -4.44
C LEU A 3 -3.73 6.26 -3.70
N TYR A 4 -3.32 5.02 -3.92
CA TYR A 4 -3.87 3.84 -3.24
C TYR A 4 -2.90 3.40 -2.14
N ILE A 5 -3.28 3.63 -0.89
CA ILE A 5 -2.47 3.35 0.29
C ILE A 5 -2.86 1.98 0.83
N ILE A 6 -1.93 1.03 0.80
CA ILE A 6 -2.20 -0.38 1.08
C ILE A 6 -1.29 -0.85 2.22
N ARG A 7 -1.88 -1.44 3.25
CA ARG A 7 -1.12 -2.25 4.21
C ARG A 7 -0.92 -3.64 3.63
N HIS A 8 0.29 -4.22 3.78
CA HIS A 8 0.57 -5.58 3.30
C HIS A 8 -0.49 -6.59 3.75
N ALA A 9 -0.71 -7.64 2.96
CA ALA A 9 -1.63 -8.72 3.22
C ALA A 9 -1.17 -9.61 4.39
N ASP A 10 -1.96 -10.60 4.77
CA ASP A 10 -1.65 -11.44 5.93
C ASP A 10 -0.32 -12.18 5.74
N ALA A 11 0.55 -12.10 6.75
CA ALA A 11 1.86 -12.75 6.80
C ALA A 11 2.01 -13.61 8.06
N GLY A 12 0.90 -14.11 8.61
CA GLY A 12 0.88 -14.92 9.82
C GLY A 12 1.28 -14.17 11.09
N ASP A 13 1.57 -14.93 12.13
CA ASP A 13 2.02 -14.41 13.42
C ASP A 13 3.55 -14.23 13.41
N PRO A 14 4.06 -12.99 13.60
CA PRO A 14 5.50 -12.73 13.64
C PRO A 14 6.23 -13.49 14.77
N LYS A 15 5.54 -13.84 15.86
CA LYS A 15 6.13 -14.60 16.97
C LYS A 15 6.44 -16.05 16.61
N GLN A 16 5.79 -16.59 15.59
CA GLN A 16 6.03 -17.94 15.08
C GLN A 16 7.12 -17.98 14.01
N TRP A 17 7.55 -16.84 13.53
CA TRP A 17 8.62 -16.71 12.55
C TRP A 17 9.98 -16.56 13.26
N GLN A 18 10.87 -17.53 13.08
CA GLN A 18 12.13 -17.65 13.83
C GLN A 18 13.37 -17.13 13.06
N ILE A 19 13.15 -16.56 11.89
CA ILE A 19 14.20 -16.02 11.02
C ILE A 19 14.03 -14.49 10.98
N ASP A 20 14.87 -13.81 10.22
CA ASP A 20 14.75 -12.37 9.99
C ASP A 20 13.33 -11.99 9.52
N ASP A 21 12.67 -11.07 10.24
CA ASP A 21 11.30 -10.63 9.94
C ASP A 21 11.17 -9.99 8.55
N ALA A 22 12.26 -9.43 8.01
CA ALA A 22 12.29 -8.90 6.65
C ALA A 22 12.01 -9.99 5.59
N ALA A 23 12.42 -11.22 5.86
CA ALA A 23 12.23 -12.38 4.99
C ALA A 23 10.87 -13.08 5.16
N ARG A 24 10.03 -12.64 6.11
CA ARG A 24 8.73 -13.28 6.39
C ARG A 24 7.76 -13.11 5.23
N PRO A 25 7.30 -14.23 4.61
CA PRO A 25 6.43 -14.19 3.44
C PRO A 25 4.96 -13.99 3.83
N LEU A 26 4.12 -13.77 2.84
CA LEU A 26 2.67 -13.87 2.99
C LEU A 26 2.27 -15.31 3.37
N SER A 27 1.24 -15.42 4.21
CA SER A 27 0.52 -16.68 4.41
C SER A 27 -0.32 -17.04 3.17
N ALA A 28 -0.87 -18.26 3.13
CA ALA A 28 -1.81 -18.66 2.08
C ALA A 28 -3.03 -17.71 2.01
N LEU A 29 -3.51 -17.23 3.15
CA LEU A 29 -4.56 -16.21 3.22
C LEU A 29 -4.08 -14.88 2.60
N GLY A 30 -2.87 -14.44 2.93
CA GLY A 30 -2.31 -13.20 2.39
C GLY A 30 -2.11 -13.24 0.88
N GLN A 31 -1.67 -14.35 0.33
CA GLN A 31 -1.57 -14.53 -1.12
C GLN A 31 -2.95 -14.40 -1.80
N LYS A 32 -3.97 -15.02 -1.21
CA LYS A 32 -5.36 -14.91 -1.69
C LYS A 32 -5.85 -13.44 -1.59
N GLN A 33 -5.58 -12.76 -0.48
CA GLN A 33 -5.95 -11.36 -0.28
C GLN A 33 -5.32 -10.43 -1.33
N ALA A 34 -4.02 -10.59 -1.60
CA ALA A 34 -3.29 -9.78 -2.58
C ALA A 34 -3.86 -9.94 -4.00
N GLY A 35 -4.10 -11.18 -4.44
CA GLY A 35 -4.73 -11.46 -5.73
C GLY A 35 -6.15 -10.92 -5.81
N ALA A 36 -6.97 -11.11 -4.77
CA ALA A 36 -8.35 -10.63 -4.72
C ALA A 36 -8.44 -9.09 -4.75
N LEU A 37 -7.49 -8.38 -4.12
CA LEU A 37 -7.42 -6.92 -4.20
C LEU A 37 -7.12 -6.46 -5.63
N GLY A 38 -6.18 -7.11 -6.32
CA GLY A 38 -5.90 -6.80 -7.73
C GLY A 38 -7.11 -7.06 -8.64
N GLU A 39 -7.83 -8.16 -8.44
CA GLU A 39 -9.07 -8.44 -9.16
C GLU A 39 -10.18 -7.43 -8.82
N ALA A 40 -10.25 -6.94 -7.57
CA ALA A 40 -11.17 -5.87 -7.20
C ALA A 40 -10.83 -4.57 -7.95
N PHE A 41 -9.56 -4.20 -8.03
CA PHE A 41 -9.12 -3.04 -8.82
C PHE A 41 -9.53 -3.17 -10.28
N LYS A 42 -9.31 -4.34 -10.87
CA LYS A 42 -9.70 -4.64 -12.26
C LYS A 42 -11.20 -4.48 -12.48
N ARG A 43 -12.03 -5.04 -11.57
CA ARG A 43 -13.51 -4.92 -11.65
C ARG A 43 -14.00 -3.47 -11.54
N GLN A 44 -13.27 -2.63 -10.76
CA GLN A 44 -13.58 -1.21 -10.60
C GLN A 44 -13.00 -0.32 -11.71
N GLY A 45 -12.32 -0.90 -12.69
CA GLY A 45 -11.67 -0.15 -13.76
C GLY A 45 -10.49 0.72 -13.28
N ILE A 46 -9.89 0.37 -12.15
CA ILE A 46 -8.72 1.07 -11.62
C ILE A 46 -7.50 0.69 -12.45
N VAL A 47 -6.86 1.69 -13.04
CA VAL A 47 -5.62 1.54 -13.80
C VAL A 47 -4.47 2.11 -12.98
N LEU A 48 -3.54 1.26 -12.57
CA LEU A 48 -2.30 1.67 -11.91
C LEU A 48 -1.21 1.92 -12.95
N GLN A 49 -0.55 3.07 -12.84
CA GLN A 49 0.61 3.42 -13.67
C GLN A 49 1.92 3.07 -12.97
N ALA A 50 1.91 2.97 -11.64
CA ALA A 50 3.04 2.53 -10.85
C ALA A 50 2.58 1.80 -9.59
N VAL A 51 3.42 0.88 -9.11
CA VAL A 51 3.28 0.23 -7.80
C VAL A 51 4.60 0.38 -7.07
N VAL A 52 4.57 0.99 -5.90
CA VAL A 52 5.75 1.20 -5.03
C VAL A 52 5.58 0.37 -3.77
N SER A 53 6.60 -0.36 -3.37
CA SER A 53 6.55 -1.27 -2.22
C SER A 53 7.75 -1.08 -1.30
N SER A 54 7.55 -1.33 -0.01
CA SER A 54 8.68 -1.67 0.87
C SER A 54 9.42 -2.89 0.30
N PRO A 55 10.76 -2.98 0.47
CA PRO A 55 11.54 -4.12 -0.01
C PRO A 55 11.30 -5.42 0.77
N LEU A 56 10.60 -5.39 1.91
CA LEU A 56 10.33 -6.59 2.72
C LEU A 56 9.46 -7.60 1.95
N VAL A 57 9.72 -8.90 2.16
CA VAL A 57 9.11 -9.96 1.37
C VAL A 57 7.58 -9.90 1.34
N ARG A 58 6.91 -9.69 2.48
CA ARG A 58 5.43 -9.62 2.56
C ARG A 58 4.80 -8.46 1.78
N THR A 59 5.45 -7.30 1.77
CA THR A 59 4.99 -6.14 1.00
C THR A 59 5.23 -6.32 -0.49
N ARG A 60 6.41 -6.82 -0.87
CA ARG A 60 6.73 -7.18 -2.24
C ARG A 60 5.71 -8.18 -2.79
N GLN A 61 5.46 -9.28 -2.09
CA GLN A 61 4.50 -10.30 -2.52
C GLN A 61 3.06 -9.76 -2.60
N THR A 62 2.69 -8.82 -1.72
CA THR A 62 1.39 -8.12 -1.83
C THR A 62 1.32 -7.32 -3.13
N ALA A 63 2.35 -6.52 -3.43
CA ALA A 63 2.43 -5.74 -4.66
C ALA A 63 2.43 -6.64 -5.91
N GLU A 64 3.23 -7.70 -5.92
CA GLU A 64 3.29 -8.69 -7.02
C GLU A 64 1.94 -9.36 -7.26
N GLY A 65 1.22 -9.74 -6.20
CA GLY A 65 -0.13 -10.33 -6.32
C GLY A 65 -1.14 -9.38 -6.95
N ILE A 66 -1.11 -8.10 -6.57
CA ILE A 66 -1.94 -7.05 -7.18
C ILE A 66 -1.58 -6.87 -8.67
N MET A 67 -0.28 -6.73 -8.96
CA MET A 67 0.23 -6.53 -10.32
C MET A 67 -0.12 -7.70 -11.23
N ALA A 68 0.05 -8.94 -10.76
CA ALA A 68 -0.29 -10.15 -11.52
C ALA A 68 -1.77 -10.20 -11.89
N ALA A 69 -2.68 -9.89 -10.97
CA ALA A 69 -4.12 -9.85 -11.22
C ALA A 69 -4.52 -8.75 -12.23
N LEU A 70 -3.79 -7.63 -12.22
CA LEU A 70 -3.98 -6.53 -13.19
C LEU A 70 -3.28 -6.77 -14.52
N GLY A 71 -2.46 -7.82 -14.66
CA GLY A 71 -1.68 -8.09 -15.86
C GLY A 71 -0.53 -7.08 -16.08
N LEU A 72 -0.04 -6.46 -15.02
CA LEU A 72 1.09 -5.55 -15.08
C LEU A 72 2.40 -6.35 -15.11
N ALA A 73 3.25 -6.07 -16.07
CA ALA A 73 4.56 -6.72 -16.22
C ALA A 73 5.64 -6.05 -15.35
N GLY A 74 6.70 -6.80 -15.05
CA GLY A 74 7.84 -6.31 -14.30
C GLY A 74 7.70 -6.47 -12.79
N GLU A 75 8.51 -5.73 -12.05
CA GLU A 75 8.54 -5.73 -10.59
C GLU A 75 8.04 -4.39 -10.03
N PRO A 76 7.53 -4.35 -8.79
CA PRO A 76 7.22 -3.08 -8.15
C PRO A 76 8.50 -2.25 -7.95
N THR A 77 8.39 -0.94 -7.96
CA THR A 77 9.47 -0.05 -7.52
C THR A 77 9.62 -0.18 -6.00
N PHE A 78 10.84 -0.25 -5.50
CA PHE A 78 11.08 -0.32 -4.06
C PHE A 78 11.46 1.04 -3.48
N SER A 79 10.92 1.34 -2.29
CA SER A 79 11.28 2.51 -1.49
C SER A 79 11.56 2.10 -0.04
N GLU A 80 12.76 2.44 0.44
CA GLU A 80 13.14 2.23 1.85
C GLU A 80 12.28 3.07 2.80
N LEU A 81 11.69 4.17 2.34
CA LEU A 81 10.76 4.98 3.14
C LEU A 81 9.48 4.22 3.52
N LEU A 82 9.18 3.12 2.84
CA LEU A 82 8.05 2.23 3.14
C LEU A 82 8.42 1.09 4.10
N GLU A 83 9.68 0.96 4.53
CA GLU A 83 10.07 0.01 5.58
C GLU A 83 9.49 0.40 6.94
N PRO A 84 9.31 -0.57 7.86
CA PRO A 84 8.74 -0.30 9.18
C PRO A 84 9.52 0.79 9.94
N GLY A 85 8.85 1.89 10.31
CA GLY A 85 9.44 3.01 11.06
C GLY A 85 10.32 3.96 10.24
N ALA A 86 10.54 3.69 8.94
CA ALA A 86 11.33 4.56 8.07
C ALA A 86 10.55 5.73 7.48
N MET A 87 9.22 5.72 7.61
CA MET A 87 8.32 6.69 7.00
C MET A 87 8.70 8.13 7.30
N ARG A 88 8.84 8.91 6.26
CA ARG A 88 8.96 10.36 6.29
C ARG A 88 7.97 10.92 5.25
N PRO A 89 6.77 11.35 5.68
CA PRO A 89 5.64 11.65 4.78
C PRO A 89 6.01 12.54 3.60
N ARG A 90 6.64 13.69 3.84
CA ARG A 90 7.04 14.63 2.79
C ARG A 90 8.09 14.03 1.83
N LYS A 91 9.03 13.23 2.35
CA LYS A 91 10.03 12.59 1.47
C LYS A 91 9.38 11.54 0.57
N LEU A 92 8.46 10.74 1.12
CA LEU A 92 7.70 9.78 0.32
C LEU A 92 6.87 10.49 -0.75
N SER A 93 6.16 11.59 -0.39
CA SER A 93 5.42 12.40 -1.36
C SER A 93 6.32 12.88 -2.51
N ASN A 94 7.53 13.36 -2.20
CA ASN A 94 8.48 13.79 -3.22
C ASN A 94 8.92 12.63 -4.14
N GLU A 95 9.20 11.43 -3.59
CA GLU A 95 9.49 10.24 -4.42
C GLU A 95 8.33 9.90 -5.36
N LEU A 96 7.08 10.02 -4.89
CA LEU A 96 5.90 9.73 -5.71
C LEU A 96 5.72 10.76 -6.84
N VAL A 97 6.05 12.03 -6.59
CA VAL A 97 6.02 13.10 -7.63
C VAL A 97 7.01 12.81 -8.76
N GLU A 98 8.20 12.29 -8.42
CA GLU A 98 9.24 11.95 -9.42
C GLU A 98 8.82 10.82 -10.39
N LEU A 99 7.84 10.01 -10.01
CA LEU A 99 7.28 8.98 -10.90
C LEU A 99 6.52 9.57 -12.09
N LYS A 100 6.04 10.82 -12.00
CA LYS A 100 5.29 11.55 -13.04
C LYS A 100 4.05 10.77 -13.52
N VAL A 101 3.32 10.18 -12.59
CA VAL A 101 2.11 9.37 -12.84
C VAL A 101 0.90 9.99 -12.14
N ASP A 102 -0.29 9.68 -12.64
CA ASP A 102 -1.56 10.16 -12.06
C ASP A 102 -2.24 9.11 -11.18
N SER A 103 -1.75 7.86 -11.19
CA SER A 103 -2.35 6.73 -10.46
C SER A 103 -1.25 5.80 -9.96
N VAL A 104 -1.09 5.71 -8.64
CA VAL A 104 -0.03 4.91 -8.01
C VAL A 104 -0.55 4.18 -6.77
N ALA A 105 -0.15 2.92 -6.60
CA ALA A 105 -0.35 2.16 -5.37
C ALA A 105 0.96 2.13 -4.56
N ILE A 106 0.86 2.30 -3.25
CA ILE A 106 1.96 2.12 -2.31
C ILE A 106 1.62 1.03 -1.31
N VAL A 107 2.58 0.12 -1.08
CA VAL A 107 2.41 -1.02 -0.16
C VAL A 107 3.43 -0.94 0.96
N GLY A 108 2.94 -0.85 2.19
CA GLY A 108 3.79 -0.71 3.37
C GLY A 108 3.21 -1.39 4.61
N HIS A 109 3.55 -0.86 5.76
CA HIS A 109 3.35 -1.46 7.06
C HIS A 109 2.50 -0.60 8.00
N ASP A 110 1.97 -1.23 9.05
CA ASP A 110 1.40 -0.55 10.20
C ASP A 110 2.53 -0.22 11.22
N PRO A 111 2.55 0.97 11.83
CA PRO A 111 1.55 2.06 11.76
C PRO A 111 1.82 3.10 10.66
N ASP A 112 2.81 2.91 9.81
CA ASP A 112 3.27 3.93 8.87
C ASP A 112 2.23 4.27 7.79
N MET A 113 1.56 3.25 7.22
CA MET A 113 0.54 3.48 6.18
C MET A 113 -0.69 4.25 6.71
N PRO A 114 -1.34 3.86 7.83
CA PRO A 114 -2.42 4.66 8.37
C PRO A 114 -1.97 6.05 8.84
N ASN A 115 -0.75 6.22 9.33
CA ASN A 115 -0.22 7.53 9.71
C ASN A 115 0.04 8.44 8.49
N TYR A 116 0.53 7.88 7.37
CA TYR A 116 0.67 8.63 6.13
C TYR A 116 -0.69 9.04 5.57
N LEU A 117 -1.68 8.15 5.62
CA LEU A 117 -3.06 8.46 5.28
C LEU A 117 -3.60 9.63 6.13
N CYS A 118 -3.46 9.55 7.45
CA CYS A 118 -3.85 10.64 8.36
C CYS A 118 -3.15 11.96 8.00
N TRP A 119 -1.86 11.91 7.71
CA TRP A 119 -1.09 13.10 7.35
C TRP A 119 -1.62 13.77 6.08
N LEU A 120 -1.91 12.99 5.03
CA LEU A 120 -2.50 13.51 3.79
C LEU A 120 -3.88 14.14 4.02
N LEU A 121 -4.67 13.58 4.92
CA LEU A 121 -6.02 14.07 5.22
C LEU A 121 -6.06 15.19 6.25
N GLY A 122 -4.90 15.60 6.79
CA GLY A 122 -4.85 16.62 7.85
C GLY A 122 -5.37 16.14 9.20
N LEU A 123 -5.41 14.83 9.41
CA LEU A 123 -5.83 14.18 10.66
C LEU A 123 -4.62 13.95 11.58
N GLU A 124 -4.89 13.73 12.87
CA GLU A 124 -3.88 13.28 13.82
C GLU A 124 -3.52 11.81 13.56
N GLN A 125 -2.30 11.41 13.95
CA GLN A 125 -1.87 10.02 13.84
C GLN A 125 -2.83 9.09 14.60
N ARG A 126 -3.04 7.89 14.07
CA ARG A 126 -3.90 6.84 14.64
C ARG A 126 -5.41 7.14 14.65
N GLN A 127 -5.86 8.21 14.03
CA GLN A 127 -7.31 8.42 13.85
C GLN A 127 -7.93 7.50 12.81
N LEU A 128 -7.10 6.92 11.94
CA LEU A 128 -7.52 5.87 11.01
C LEU A 128 -6.71 4.60 11.23
N TYR A 129 -7.34 3.47 10.96
CA TYR A 129 -6.73 2.16 11.01
C TYR A 129 -6.85 1.47 9.64
N LEU A 130 -5.78 0.84 9.22
CA LEU A 130 -5.76 -0.01 8.03
C LEU A 130 -5.50 -1.45 8.47
N GLU A 131 -6.45 -2.33 8.25
CA GLU A 131 -6.27 -3.76 8.44
C GLU A 131 -5.27 -4.31 7.43
N LYS A 132 -4.75 -5.51 7.65
CA LYS A 132 -3.93 -6.22 6.65
C LYS A 132 -4.73 -6.34 5.35
N SER A 133 -4.11 -6.01 4.24
CA SER A 133 -4.73 -5.93 2.90
C SER A 133 -5.79 -4.84 2.72
N ALA A 134 -6.08 -4.01 3.73
CA ALA A 134 -6.94 -2.86 3.53
C ALA A 134 -6.29 -1.85 2.60
N VAL A 135 -7.12 -1.14 1.86
CA VAL A 135 -6.70 -0.09 0.92
C VAL A 135 -7.54 1.17 1.09
N ALA A 136 -6.87 2.31 1.10
CA ALA A 136 -7.50 3.63 1.03
C ALA A 136 -7.15 4.31 -0.29
N CYS A 137 -8.14 4.85 -0.98
CA CYS A 137 -7.96 5.71 -2.15
C CYS A 137 -8.01 7.17 -1.72
N VAL A 138 -6.93 7.89 -1.93
CA VAL A 138 -6.83 9.32 -1.67
C VAL A 138 -6.61 10.06 -3.00
N ARG A 139 -7.41 11.08 -3.24
CA ARG A 139 -7.18 12.01 -4.34
C ARG A 139 -6.37 13.19 -3.82
N THR A 140 -5.27 13.50 -4.51
CA THR A 140 -4.38 14.61 -4.17
C THR A 140 -4.16 15.51 -5.39
N GLY A 141 -3.57 16.67 -5.17
CA GLY A 141 -2.93 17.43 -6.23
C GLY A 141 -1.77 16.67 -6.87
N LYS A 142 -1.01 17.36 -7.73
CA LYS A 142 0.20 16.75 -8.34
C LYS A 142 1.30 16.50 -7.31
N GLU A 143 1.34 17.29 -6.26
CA GLU A 143 2.28 17.20 -5.15
C GLU A 143 1.50 16.86 -3.88
N PRO A 144 1.43 15.57 -3.47
CA PRO A 144 0.73 15.19 -2.25
C PRO A 144 1.35 15.86 -1.02
N ASP A 145 0.57 16.65 -0.27
CA ASP A 145 1.04 17.32 0.93
C ASP A 145 0.04 17.18 2.10
N LYS A 146 0.48 17.62 3.29
CA LYS A 146 -0.27 17.51 4.53
C LYS A 146 -1.62 18.26 4.44
N GLY A 147 -2.69 17.54 4.69
CA GLY A 147 -4.04 18.10 4.72
C GLY A 147 -4.63 18.44 3.35
N GLU A 148 -3.95 18.08 2.25
CA GLU A 148 -4.41 18.37 0.90
C GLU A 148 -5.07 17.17 0.21
N GLY A 149 -5.08 16.02 0.87
CA GLY A 149 -5.73 14.82 0.36
C GLY A 149 -7.23 14.78 0.63
N THR A 150 -7.97 14.21 -0.29
CA THR A 150 -9.39 13.88 -0.10
C THR A 150 -9.55 12.38 -0.12
N LEU A 151 -10.08 11.81 0.97
CA LEU A 151 -10.41 10.38 1.02
C LEU A 151 -11.57 10.10 0.05
N GLY A 152 -11.30 9.29 -0.96
CA GLY A 152 -12.33 8.79 -1.87
C GLY A 152 -13.11 7.64 -1.22
N TRP A 153 -12.38 6.63 -0.76
CA TRP A 153 -12.93 5.47 -0.07
C TRP A 153 -11.81 4.73 0.69
N LEU A 154 -12.22 3.92 1.65
CA LEU A 154 -11.38 2.97 2.37
C LEU A 154 -12.15 1.66 2.48
N VAL A 155 -11.55 0.55 2.07
CA VAL A 155 -12.15 -0.79 2.14
C VAL A 155 -11.20 -1.79 2.80
N THR A 156 -11.80 -2.72 3.51
CA THR A 156 -11.14 -3.84 4.17
C THR A 156 -11.28 -5.12 3.34
N PRO A 157 -10.46 -6.16 3.57
CA PRO A 157 -10.48 -7.35 2.74
C PRO A 157 -11.84 -8.06 2.66
N GLU A 158 -12.73 -7.92 3.65
CA GLU A 158 -14.08 -8.50 3.63
C GLU A 158 -14.92 -8.03 2.43
N TRP A 159 -14.55 -6.91 1.81
CA TRP A 159 -15.26 -6.37 0.65
C TRP A 159 -14.85 -7.03 -0.67
N PHE A 160 -13.75 -7.78 -0.70
CA PHE A 160 -13.23 -8.31 -1.96
C PHE A 160 -12.64 -9.73 -1.88
N VAL A 161 -12.47 -10.31 -0.68
CA VAL A 161 -11.98 -11.70 -0.46
C VAL A 161 -13.13 -12.68 -0.26
#